data_5fc3b9b7a1372fed8f2b657a9d4e2dba
#
_entry.id   5fc3b9b7a1372fed8f2b657a9d4e2dba
#
_cell.length_a   1.000
_cell.length_b   1.000
_cell.length_c   1.000
_cell.angle_alpha   90.00
_cell.angle_beta   90.00
_cell.angle_gamma   90.00
#
_symmetry.space_group_name_H-M   'P 1'
#
loop_
_entity.id
_entity.type
_entity.pdbx_description
1 polymer ?
#
loop_
_entity_poly.entity_id
_entity_poly.type
_entity_poly.pdbx_seq_one_letter_code
_entity_poly.pdbx_strand_id
1 'polypeptide(L)'
;QAYEEMWVAMLASFAKHLKEKGWFDICTIAMDERPMDVMQKTLKVIRKADPDFKVSLAGNYHAEIEPDLYDYCIVIGQNYPEDVRLRRKAENKRTTYYTCCTEAHPNTFTFSDPAEAAWMSFYSSKKHLDGYLRWAYNSWPLEPLLDSRFRSWAGGDTYLVYPGARSCIRFERLIE
;
A
#
# COMPACT_ATOMS: atom_id res chain seq x y z
N GLN A 1 24.33 -12.38 9.55
CA GLN A 1 24.16 -13.75 9.05
C GLN A 1 23.09 -14.50 9.86
N ALA A 2 23.25 -14.67 11.19
CA ALA A 2 22.26 -15.36 12.03
C ALA A 2 20.86 -14.72 11.95
N TYR A 3 20.77 -13.40 11.86
CA TYR A 3 19.50 -12.69 11.74
C TYR A 3 18.79 -12.97 10.41
N GLU A 4 19.53 -13.08 9.32
CA GLU A 4 18.99 -13.46 8.01
C GLU A 4 18.44 -14.89 8.02
N GLU A 5 19.19 -15.84 8.61
CA GLU A 5 18.77 -17.24 8.72
C GLU A 5 17.48 -17.41 9.53
N MET A 6 17.31 -16.63 10.60
CA MET A 6 16.07 -16.60 11.39
C MET A 6 14.87 -16.12 10.56
N TRP A 7 15.04 -15.04 9.78
CA TRP A 7 13.99 -14.54 8.90
C TRP A 7 13.63 -15.54 7.81
N VAL A 8 14.61 -16.16 7.19
CA VAL A 8 14.38 -17.20 6.17
C VAL A 8 13.61 -18.36 6.75
N ALA A 9 14.00 -18.86 7.93
CA ALA A 9 13.31 -19.98 8.57
C ALA A 9 11.86 -19.63 8.95
N MET A 10 11.63 -18.44 9.49
CA MET A 10 10.28 -17.95 9.83
C MET A 10 9.42 -17.83 8.58
N LEU A 11 9.92 -17.18 7.53
CA LEU A 11 9.15 -16.98 6.29
C LEU A 11 8.88 -18.30 5.57
N ALA A 12 9.83 -19.24 5.56
CA ALA A 12 9.63 -20.58 4.99
C ALA A 12 8.54 -21.35 5.74
N SER A 13 8.54 -21.28 7.08
CA SER A 13 7.48 -21.87 7.90
C SER A 13 6.11 -21.20 7.62
N PHE A 14 6.09 -19.89 7.45
CA PHE A 14 4.89 -19.15 7.10
C PHE A 14 4.36 -19.51 5.71
N ALA A 15 5.25 -19.62 4.71
CA ALA A 15 4.88 -20.08 3.37
C ALA A 15 4.21 -21.46 3.40
N LYS A 16 4.82 -22.40 4.14
CA LYS A 16 4.25 -23.73 4.34
C LYS A 16 2.84 -23.66 4.93
N HIS A 17 2.66 -22.89 6.01
CA HIS A 17 1.35 -22.71 6.64
C HIS A 17 0.32 -22.12 5.66
N LEU A 18 0.68 -21.08 4.90
CA LEU A 18 -0.21 -20.48 3.92
C LEU A 18 -0.60 -21.46 2.81
N LYS A 19 0.34 -22.27 2.32
CA LYS A 19 0.09 -23.31 1.31
C LYS A 19 -0.85 -24.39 1.85
N GLU A 20 -0.66 -24.85 3.07
CA GLU A 20 -1.55 -25.82 3.74
C GLU A 20 -2.98 -25.30 3.92
N LYS A 21 -3.15 -23.98 4.11
CA LYS A 21 -4.46 -23.33 4.22
C LYS A 21 -5.08 -22.95 2.87
N GLY A 22 -4.35 -23.07 1.77
CA GLY A 22 -4.79 -22.58 0.46
C GLY A 22 -4.83 -21.05 0.35
N TRP A 23 -4.06 -20.34 1.17
CA TRP A 23 -4.05 -18.87 1.24
C TRP A 23 -2.80 -18.25 0.59
N PHE A 24 -1.85 -19.05 0.17
CA PHE A 24 -0.57 -18.55 -0.34
C PHE A 24 -0.76 -17.58 -1.52
N ASP A 25 -1.66 -17.91 -2.45
CA ASP A 25 -1.89 -17.11 -3.66
C ASP A 25 -2.60 -15.78 -3.43
N ILE A 26 -3.29 -15.64 -2.29
CA ILE A 26 -4.00 -14.42 -1.91
C ILE A 26 -3.23 -13.56 -0.91
N CYS A 27 -2.07 -14.00 -0.45
CA CYS A 27 -1.21 -13.28 0.49
C CYS A 27 -0.03 -12.62 -0.22
N THR A 28 0.38 -11.47 0.27
CA THR A 28 1.62 -10.79 -0.13
C THR A 28 2.46 -10.45 1.10
N ILE A 29 3.77 -10.49 0.96
CA ILE A 29 4.69 -9.90 1.94
C ILE A 29 4.80 -8.41 1.62
N ALA A 30 4.27 -7.57 2.50
CA ALA A 30 4.33 -6.12 2.33
C ALA A 30 5.63 -5.57 2.93
N MET A 31 6.28 -4.69 2.21
CA MET A 31 7.41 -3.91 2.72
C MET A 31 7.18 -2.43 2.46
N ASP A 32 7.75 -1.61 3.32
CA ASP A 32 7.76 -0.16 3.22
C ASP A 32 9.05 0.31 2.53
N GLU A 33 9.03 1.52 1.97
CA GLU A 33 10.21 2.09 1.32
C GLU A 33 11.35 2.30 2.31
N ARG A 34 12.51 1.80 1.95
CA ARG A 34 13.77 1.88 2.70
C ARG A 34 14.91 2.18 1.70
N PRO A 35 16.13 2.46 2.16
CA PRO A 35 17.28 2.54 1.27
C PRO A 35 17.37 1.33 0.34
N MET A 36 17.74 1.54 -0.91
CA MET A 36 17.70 0.54 -1.97
C MET A 36 18.43 -0.76 -1.59
N ASP A 37 19.59 -0.65 -0.96
CA ASP A 37 20.36 -1.84 -0.53
C ASP A 37 19.62 -2.68 0.50
N VAL A 38 18.82 -2.04 1.37
CA VAL A 38 17.97 -2.72 2.37
C VAL A 38 16.81 -3.43 1.66
N MET A 39 16.13 -2.75 0.73
CA MET A 39 15.02 -3.34 -0.02
C MET A 39 15.48 -4.56 -0.82
N GLN A 40 16.61 -4.44 -1.53
CA GLN A 40 17.19 -5.55 -2.28
C GLN A 40 17.61 -6.74 -1.40
N LYS A 41 18.18 -6.47 -0.22
CA LYS A 41 18.49 -7.53 0.77
C LYS A 41 17.22 -8.20 1.28
N THR A 42 16.17 -7.42 1.56
CA THR A 42 14.88 -7.96 2.00
C THR A 42 14.26 -8.87 0.94
N LEU A 43 14.25 -8.44 -0.32
CA LEU A 43 13.78 -9.26 -1.44
C LEU A 43 14.55 -10.58 -1.54
N LYS A 44 15.88 -10.56 -1.41
CA LYS A 44 16.72 -11.79 -1.40
C LYS A 44 16.33 -12.74 -0.27
N VAL A 45 16.07 -12.23 0.93
CA VAL A 45 15.63 -13.03 2.08
C VAL A 45 14.27 -13.67 1.82
N ILE A 46 13.32 -12.91 1.28
CA ILE A 46 12.00 -13.42 0.92
C ILE A 46 12.11 -14.52 -0.14
N ARG A 47 12.86 -14.29 -1.22
CA ARG A 47 13.07 -15.28 -2.29
C ARG A 47 13.80 -16.52 -1.83
N LYS A 48 14.72 -16.40 -0.87
CA LYS A 48 15.43 -17.54 -0.26
C LYS A 48 14.50 -18.40 0.60
N ALA A 49 13.52 -17.80 1.23
CA ALA A 49 12.53 -18.52 2.03
C ALA A 49 11.50 -19.26 1.16
N ASP A 50 10.97 -18.58 0.15
CA ASP A 50 10.10 -19.17 -0.86
C ASP A 50 10.11 -18.26 -2.12
N PRO A 51 10.53 -18.79 -3.29
CA PRO A 51 10.64 -17.99 -4.51
C PRO A 51 9.31 -17.49 -5.04
N ASP A 52 8.20 -18.11 -4.69
CA ASP A 52 6.88 -17.80 -5.21
C ASP A 52 6.11 -16.77 -4.36
N PHE A 53 6.70 -16.30 -3.26
CA PHE A 53 6.05 -15.25 -2.47
C PHE A 53 5.77 -14.02 -3.33
N LYS A 54 4.54 -13.55 -3.29
CA LYS A 54 4.18 -12.24 -3.80
C LYS A 54 4.66 -11.17 -2.85
N VAL A 55 5.25 -10.10 -3.40
CA VAL A 55 5.75 -8.97 -2.61
C VAL A 55 5.03 -7.70 -3.02
N SER A 56 4.61 -6.89 -2.05
CA SER A 56 4.08 -5.55 -2.26
C SER A 56 4.99 -4.49 -1.64
N LEU A 57 5.05 -3.33 -2.29
CA LEU A 57 5.79 -2.17 -1.80
C LEU A 57 4.91 -0.92 -1.94
N ALA A 58 4.88 -0.07 -0.92
CA ALA A 58 4.37 1.29 -1.02
C ALA A 58 5.53 2.28 -0.94
N GLY A 59 5.68 3.14 -1.95
CA GLY A 59 6.79 4.10 -2.02
C GLY A 59 6.96 4.73 -3.39
N ASN A 60 8.13 5.34 -3.61
CA ASN A 60 8.50 5.90 -4.89
C ASN A 60 8.79 4.80 -5.92
N TYR A 61 8.70 5.16 -7.21
CA TYR A 61 9.04 4.22 -8.28
C TYR A 61 10.55 4.00 -8.37
N HIS A 62 10.95 2.72 -8.34
CA HIS A 62 12.33 2.26 -8.49
C HIS A 62 12.38 1.13 -9.52
N ALA A 63 12.98 1.40 -10.68
CA ALA A 63 13.07 0.44 -11.77
C ALA A 63 13.86 -0.82 -11.39
N GLU A 64 14.81 -0.70 -10.44
CA GLU A 64 15.72 -1.77 -10.01
C GLU A 64 15.02 -2.91 -9.27
N ILE A 65 13.90 -2.62 -8.59
CA ILE A 65 13.15 -3.62 -7.83
C ILE A 65 11.75 -3.87 -8.38
N GLU A 66 11.33 -3.07 -9.35
CA GLU A 66 9.98 -3.18 -9.95
C GLU A 66 9.65 -4.61 -10.43
N PRO A 67 10.56 -5.33 -11.10
CA PRO A 67 10.26 -6.68 -11.59
C PRO A 67 9.94 -7.69 -10.48
N ASP A 68 10.47 -7.49 -9.27
CA ASP A 68 10.27 -8.38 -8.12
C ASP A 68 8.93 -8.15 -7.39
N LEU A 69 8.23 -7.05 -7.70
CA LEU A 69 7.04 -6.65 -6.99
C LEU A 69 5.77 -7.15 -7.70
N TYR A 70 4.92 -7.83 -6.97
CA TYR A 70 3.57 -8.20 -7.41
C TYR A 70 2.63 -7.00 -7.37
N ASP A 71 2.53 -6.30 -6.23
CA ASP A 71 1.79 -5.05 -6.09
C ASP A 71 2.75 -3.90 -5.84
N TYR A 72 2.73 -2.92 -6.73
CA TYR A 72 3.51 -1.71 -6.58
C TYR A 72 2.57 -0.53 -6.34
N CYS A 73 2.51 -0.09 -5.08
CA CYS A 73 1.72 1.04 -4.64
C CYS A 73 2.58 2.31 -4.67
N ILE A 74 2.35 3.18 -5.64
CA ILE A 74 3.14 4.42 -5.82
C ILE A 74 2.42 5.63 -5.26
N VAL A 75 3.19 6.62 -4.80
CA VAL A 75 2.61 7.89 -4.38
C VAL A 75 2.01 8.62 -5.60
N ILE A 76 0.85 9.25 -5.41
CA ILE A 76 0.19 10.01 -6.48
C ILE A 76 1.11 11.09 -7.05
N GLY A 77 1.04 11.31 -8.36
CA GLY A 77 1.86 12.33 -9.05
C GLY A 77 3.28 11.90 -9.39
N GLN A 78 3.72 10.73 -8.98
CA GLN A 78 5.00 10.18 -9.41
C GLN A 78 5.00 9.88 -10.92
N ASN A 79 6.16 10.12 -11.54
CA ASN A 79 6.37 9.72 -12.93
C ASN A 79 6.56 8.21 -13.01
N TYR A 80 5.46 7.50 -13.24
CA TYR A 80 5.46 6.05 -13.40
C TYR A 80 5.27 5.71 -14.88
N PRO A 81 6.25 5.08 -15.55
CA PRO A 81 6.20 4.84 -16.98
C PRO A 81 4.96 4.03 -17.39
N GLU A 82 4.27 4.49 -18.43
CA GLU A 82 3.02 3.86 -18.88
C GLU A 82 3.25 2.46 -19.46
N ASP A 83 4.32 2.29 -20.20
CA ASP A 83 4.74 0.99 -20.75
C ASP A 83 4.99 -0.05 -19.63
N VAL A 84 5.59 0.36 -18.53
CA VAL A 84 5.77 -0.49 -17.34
C VAL A 84 4.42 -0.91 -16.76
N ARG A 85 3.47 0.02 -16.62
CA ARG A 85 2.12 -0.30 -16.11
C ARG A 85 1.39 -1.29 -17.02
N LEU A 86 1.45 -1.08 -18.33
CA LEU A 86 0.83 -1.98 -19.30
C LEU A 86 1.46 -3.37 -19.29
N ARG A 87 2.79 -3.45 -19.21
CA ARG A 87 3.50 -4.73 -19.07
C ARG A 87 3.10 -5.44 -17.77
N ARG A 88 3.11 -4.76 -16.64
CA ARG A 88 2.70 -5.33 -15.33
C ARG A 88 1.29 -5.89 -15.38
N LYS A 89 0.37 -5.17 -16.02
CA LYS A 89 -1.00 -5.64 -16.21
C LYS A 89 -1.06 -6.92 -17.06
N ALA A 90 -0.28 -7.00 -18.13
CA ALA A 90 -0.17 -8.20 -18.96
C ALA A 90 0.43 -9.39 -18.19
N GLU A 91 1.31 -9.12 -17.20
CA GLU A 91 1.90 -10.11 -16.29
C GLU A 91 0.99 -10.47 -15.08
N ASN A 92 -0.25 -9.99 -15.03
CA ASN A 92 -1.16 -10.12 -13.87
C ASN A 92 -0.59 -9.54 -12.55
N LYS A 93 0.31 -8.58 -12.64
CA LYS A 93 0.81 -7.80 -11.51
C LYS A 93 -0.13 -6.63 -11.23
N ARG A 94 -0.16 -6.17 -9.99
CA ARG A 94 -0.96 -5.04 -9.55
C ARG A 94 -0.13 -3.76 -9.53
N THR A 95 -0.77 -2.66 -9.90
CA THR A 95 -0.22 -1.31 -9.73
C THR A 95 -1.27 -0.45 -9.07
N THR A 96 -1.04 -0.12 -7.82
CA THR A 96 -1.93 0.72 -7.01
C THR A 96 -1.28 2.07 -6.73
N TYR A 97 -2.01 2.99 -6.13
CA TYR A 97 -1.44 4.26 -5.70
C TYR A 97 -1.97 4.67 -4.33
N TYR A 98 -1.29 5.60 -3.70
CA TYR A 98 -1.70 6.14 -2.41
C TYR A 98 -1.53 7.65 -2.34
N THR A 99 -2.22 8.26 -1.36
CA THR A 99 -1.99 9.61 -0.85
C THR A 99 -1.67 9.53 0.63
N CYS A 100 -0.86 10.45 1.12
CA CYS A 100 -0.52 10.54 2.54
C CYS A 100 -0.48 12.00 3.02
N CYS A 101 0.31 12.28 4.05
CA CYS A 101 0.40 13.61 4.66
C CYS A 101 1.05 14.68 3.78
N THR A 102 1.74 14.30 2.70
CA THR A 102 2.51 15.21 1.84
C THR A 102 1.69 15.84 0.71
N GLU A 103 0.65 15.17 0.24
CA GLU A 103 -0.18 15.65 -0.85
C GLU A 103 -1.31 16.54 -0.31
N ALA A 104 -1.32 17.80 -0.70
CA ALA A 104 -2.40 18.71 -0.33
C ALA A 104 -3.72 18.35 -1.05
N HIS A 105 -3.63 18.02 -2.34
CA HIS A 105 -4.75 17.72 -3.24
C HIS A 105 -4.33 16.72 -4.33
N PRO A 106 -5.18 15.71 -4.62
CA PRO A 106 -6.35 15.28 -3.86
C PRO A 106 -5.95 14.52 -2.61
N ASN A 107 -6.77 14.61 -1.57
CA ASN A 107 -6.55 13.84 -0.33
C ASN A 107 -7.88 13.51 0.37
N THR A 108 -7.81 12.78 1.48
CA THR A 108 -8.96 12.41 2.31
C THR A 108 -8.82 12.92 3.74
N PHE A 109 -8.32 14.14 3.93
CA PHE A 109 -8.32 14.81 5.22
C PHE A 109 -9.73 15.20 5.65
N THR A 110 -9.94 15.50 6.93
CA THR A 110 -11.25 15.95 7.41
C THR A 110 -11.66 17.30 6.82
N PHE A 111 -10.73 18.07 6.31
CA PHE A 111 -10.93 19.37 5.66
C PHE A 111 -10.82 19.31 4.12
N SER A 112 -10.51 18.15 3.53
CA SER A 112 -10.52 17.96 2.08
C SER A 112 -11.96 18.08 1.55
N ASP A 113 -12.10 18.62 0.35
CA ASP A 113 -13.40 18.60 -0.34
C ASP A 113 -13.84 17.14 -0.53
N PRO A 114 -15.06 16.76 -0.17
CA PRO A 114 -15.55 15.40 -0.40
C PRO A 114 -15.45 14.92 -1.85
N ALA A 115 -15.50 15.83 -2.83
CA ALA A 115 -15.32 15.51 -4.23
C ALA A 115 -13.91 14.96 -4.55
N GLU A 116 -12.90 15.29 -3.74
CA GLU A 116 -11.55 14.76 -3.93
C GLU A 116 -11.52 13.23 -3.71
N ALA A 117 -12.28 12.73 -2.75
CA ALA A 117 -12.36 11.29 -2.50
C ALA A 117 -13.04 10.56 -3.67
N ALA A 118 -14.15 11.06 -4.21
CA ALA A 118 -14.78 10.50 -5.41
C ALA A 118 -13.85 10.57 -6.62
N TRP A 119 -13.11 11.67 -6.79
CA TRP A 119 -12.18 11.85 -7.89
C TRP A 119 -11.05 10.80 -7.90
N MET A 120 -10.66 10.26 -6.75
CA MET A 120 -9.60 9.24 -6.66
C MET A 120 -9.92 7.97 -7.46
N SER A 121 -11.19 7.56 -7.51
CA SER A 121 -11.65 6.43 -8.32
C SER A 121 -11.51 6.71 -9.81
N PHE A 122 -11.88 7.92 -10.24
CA PHE A 122 -11.68 8.36 -11.63
C PHE A 122 -10.20 8.44 -12.00
N TYR A 123 -9.35 8.90 -11.08
CA TYR A 123 -7.91 8.93 -11.30
C TYR A 123 -7.35 7.51 -11.51
N SER A 124 -7.73 6.54 -10.69
CA SER A 124 -7.35 5.13 -10.88
C SER A 124 -7.71 4.65 -12.28
N SER A 125 -8.96 4.85 -12.69
CA SER A 125 -9.46 4.44 -14.00
C SER A 125 -8.70 5.14 -15.15
N LYS A 126 -8.54 6.46 -15.07
CA LYS A 126 -7.82 7.25 -16.08
C LYS A 126 -6.36 6.85 -16.23
N LYS A 127 -5.72 6.47 -15.15
CA LYS A 127 -4.30 6.09 -15.12
C LYS A 127 -4.08 4.58 -15.27
N HIS A 128 -5.15 3.80 -15.47
CA HIS A 128 -5.07 2.33 -15.57
C HIS A 128 -4.40 1.69 -14.36
N LEU A 129 -4.74 2.21 -13.16
CA LEU A 129 -4.29 1.68 -11.87
C LEU A 129 -5.33 0.72 -11.31
N ASP A 130 -4.88 -0.27 -10.56
CA ASP A 130 -5.74 -1.34 -10.03
C ASP A 130 -6.46 -0.94 -8.73
N GLY A 131 -6.10 0.18 -8.11
CA GLY A 131 -6.77 0.65 -6.92
C GLY A 131 -6.04 1.76 -6.18
N TYR A 132 -6.68 2.23 -5.11
CA TYR A 132 -6.20 3.23 -4.18
C TYR A 132 -5.95 2.59 -2.81
N LEU A 133 -4.83 2.95 -2.17
CA LEU A 133 -4.48 2.54 -0.82
C LEU A 133 -4.42 3.77 0.08
N ARG A 134 -5.10 3.73 1.22
CA ARG A 134 -4.83 4.66 2.30
C ARG A 134 -3.91 3.99 3.31
N TRP A 135 -2.80 4.65 3.64
CA TRP A 135 -1.75 4.09 4.49
C TRP A 135 -2.22 3.73 5.91
N ALA A 136 -3.27 4.39 6.40
CA ALA A 136 -3.90 4.09 7.67
C ALA A 136 -5.43 4.20 7.56
N TYR A 137 -6.12 3.15 7.99
CA TYR A 137 -7.57 3.04 7.88
C TYR A 137 -8.29 3.42 9.18
N ASN A 138 -7.74 3.06 10.31
CA ASN A 138 -8.36 3.19 11.65
C ASN A 138 -7.35 3.46 12.78
N SER A 139 -6.25 4.13 12.49
CA SER A 139 -5.28 4.59 13.51
C SER A 139 -5.81 5.87 14.18
N TRP A 140 -6.66 5.69 15.16
CA TRP A 140 -7.33 6.82 15.82
C TRP A 140 -6.43 7.56 16.81
N PRO A 141 -6.59 8.91 16.92
CA PRO A 141 -6.12 9.67 18.08
C PRO A 141 -6.94 9.27 19.32
N LEU A 142 -6.58 9.84 20.48
CA LEU A 142 -7.23 9.50 21.75
C LEU A 142 -8.75 9.77 21.72
N GLU A 143 -9.16 10.93 21.17
CA GLU A 143 -10.55 11.39 21.10
C GLU A 143 -10.92 11.77 19.66
N PRO A 144 -11.07 10.79 18.74
CA PRO A 144 -11.21 11.06 17.30
C PRO A 144 -12.49 11.81 16.92
N LEU A 145 -13.50 11.83 17.81
CA LEU A 145 -14.73 12.57 17.61
C LEU A 145 -14.61 14.06 18.03
N LEU A 146 -13.59 14.40 18.81
CA LEU A 146 -13.34 15.77 19.26
C LEU A 146 -12.15 16.39 18.52
N ASP A 147 -11.09 15.63 18.29
CA ASP A 147 -9.92 16.08 17.56
C ASP A 147 -9.47 14.98 16.57
N SER A 148 -9.51 15.30 15.29
CA SER A 148 -9.13 14.37 14.22
C SER A 148 -7.64 14.32 13.92
N ARG A 149 -6.82 15.12 14.63
CA ARG A 149 -5.37 15.18 14.43
C ARG A 149 -4.65 14.09 15.23
N PHE A 150 -3.73 13.40 14.58
CA PHE A 150 -2.83 12.46 15.25
C PHE A 150 -1.43 13.10 15.31
N ARG A 151 -1.04 13.62 16.47
CA ARG A 151 0.23 14.35 16.68
C ARG A 151 0.30 15.58 15.74
N SER A 152 1.37 15.66 14.94
CA SER A 152 1.60 16.75 13.95
C SER A 152 0.96 16.49 12.58
N TRP A 153 0.21 15.41 12.42
CA TRP A 153 -0.34 15.01 11.14
C TRP A 153 -1.69 15.70 10.89
N ALA A 154 -2.01 15.90 9.63
CA ALA A 154 -3.26 16.54 9.24
C ALA A 154 -4.48 15.81 9.78
N GLY A 155 -5.53 16.54 10.09
CA GLY A 155 -6.78 15.97 10.62
C GLY A 155 -7.35 14.91 9.68
N GLY A 156 -7.58 13.69 10.20
CA GLY A 156 -8.10 12.56 9.44
C GLY A 156 -7.09 11.86 8.53
N ASP A 157 -5.82 12.20 8.58
CA ASP A 157 -4.79 11.54 7.79
C ASP A 157 -4.64 10.06 8.15
N THR A 158 -4.80 9.73 9.43
CA THR A 158 -4.55 8.38 9.96
C THR A 158 -5.77 7.47 10.00
N TYR A 159 -6.93 7.92 9.53
CA TYR A 159 -8.14 7.09 9.51
C TYR A 159 -9.22 7.57 8.53
N LEU A 160 -9.99 6.63 8.04
CA LEU A 160 -11.15 6.84 7.17
C LEU A 160 -12.48 6.50 7.87
N VAL A 161 -12.43 5.65 8.88
CA VAL A 161 -13.61 5.25 9.67
C VAL A 161 -13.42 5.63 11.12
N TYR A 162 -14.51 5.91 11.82
CA TYR A 162 -14.52 6.26 13.24
C TYR A 162 -14.76 5.04 14.14
N PRO A 163 -14.42 5.10 15.44
CA PRO A 163 -14.72 4.02 16.38
C PRO A 163 -16.21 3.62 16.37
N GLY A 164 -16.48 2.33 16.57
CA GLY A 164 -17.83 1.80 16.52
C GLY A 164 -18.39 1.62 15.11
N ALA A 165 -17.51 1.37 14.14
CA ALA A 165 -17.83 1.15 12.72
C ALA A 165 -18.62 2.33 12.10
N ARG A 166 -18.35 3.55 12.55
CA ARG A 166 -18.98 4.75 12.01
C ARG A 166 -18.27 5.20 10.73
N SER A 167 -19.03 5.34 9.68
CA SER A 167 -18.57 5.91 8.43
C SER A 167 -18.38 7.42 8.49
N CYS A 168 -17.83 8.00 7.44
CA CYS A 168 -17.74 9.43 7.23
C CYS A 168 -17.88 9.76 5.74
N ILE A 169 -18.18 11.02 5.43
CA ILE A 169 -18.38 11.47 4.04
C ILE A 169 -17.19 11.14 3.14
N ARG A 170 -15.96 11.22 3.65
CA ARG A 170 -14.73 10.89 2.90
C ARG A 170 -14.70 9.42 2.45
N PHE A 171 -15.11 8.52 3.34
CA PHE A 171 -15.17 7.08 3.06
C PHE A 171 -16.33 6.75 2.12
N GLU A 172 -17.51 7.33 2.35
CA GLU A 172 -18.66 7.13 1.46
C GLU A 172 -18.36 7.58 0.02
N ARG A 173 -17.67 8.70 -0.14
CA ARG A 173 -17.27 9.21 -1.46
C ARG A 173 -16.20 8.38 -2.16
N LEU A 174 -15.41 7.60 -1.42
CA LEU A 174 -14.48 6.63 -2.01
C LEU A 174 -15.19 5.40 -2.59
N ILE A 175 -16.42 5.11 -2.14
CA ILE A 175 -17.21 3.95 -2.56
C ILE A 175 -17.99 4.25 -3.85
N GLU A 176 -18.33 5.51 -4.12
CA GLU A 176 -19.02 5.95 -5.35
C GLU A 176 -18.20 5.67 -6.61
#